data_bd032fe1a57f64477b3c9e90a6fd48ed
#
_entry.id   bd032fe1a57f64477b3c9e90a6fd48ed
#
_cell.length_a   1.000
_cell.length_b   1.000
_cell.length_c   1.000
_cell.angle_alpha   90.00
_cell.angle_beta   90.00
_cell.angle_gamma   90.00
#
_symmetry.space_group_name_H-M   'P 1'
#
loop_
_entity.id
_entity.type
_entity.pdbx_description
1 polymer ?
#
loop_
_entity_poly.entity_id
_entity_poly.type
_entity_poly.pdbx_seq_one_letter_code
_entity_poly.pdbx_strand_id
1 'polypeptide(L)'
;MEFIEEPQLRPRTKDKVRAFVEELKETPNKWAIYSRPNGKDDRQKMTNCYSSITRYRLRYPEIRWEPAKDDQGWYVAAIYEHVAS
;
A
#
# COMPACT_ATOMS: atom_id res chain seq x y z
N MET A 1 -35.13 -24.74 -3.20
CA MET A 1 -33.83 -24.28 -2.75
C MET A 1 -33.00 -23.95 -3.99
N GLU A 2 -32.50 -22.74 -4.04
CA GLU A 2 -31.72 -22.30 -5.16
C GLU A 2 -30.23 -22.47 -4.86
N PHE A 3 -29.56 -23.26 -5.70
CA PHE A 3 -28.12 -23.47 -5.56
C PHE A 3 -27.39 -22.47 -6.43
N ILE A 4 -26.43 -21.76 -5.84
CA ILE A 4 -25.60 -20.83 -6.59
C ILE A 4 -24.21 -21.43 -6.74
N GLU A 5 -23.59 -21.16 -7.87
CA GLU A 5 -22.22 -21.52 -8.07
C GLU A 5 -21.33 -20.65 -7.17
N GLU A 6 -20.06 -20.98 -7.11
CA GLU A 6 -19.11 -20.23 -6.31
C GLU A 6 -19.24 -18.73 -6.57
N PRO A 7 -19.47 -17.93 -5.52
CA PRO A 7 -19.62 -16.48 -5.73
C PRO A 7 -18.33 -15.85 -6.23
N GLN A 8 -18.49 -14.90 -7.13
CA GLN A 8 -17.35 -14.11 -7.59
C GLN A 8 -16.97 -13.14 -6.48
N LEU A 9 -15.94 -13.48 -5.75
CA LEU A 9 -15.45 -12.64 -4.67
C LEU A 9 -14.62 -11.50 -5.25
N ARG A 10 -14.89 -10.29 -4.77
CA ARG A 10 -14.07 -9.15 -5.15
C ARG A 10 -12.69 -9.31 -4.51
N PRO A 11 -11.60 -8.90 -5.21
CA PRO A 11 -10.29 -8.93 -4.60
C PRO A 11 -10.30 -8.17 -3.29
N ARG A 12 -9.78 -8.79 -2.26
CA ARG A 12 -9.69 -8.15 -0.95
C ARG A 12 -8.57 -7.11 -1.00
N THR A 13 -8.70 -6.08 -0.17
CA THR A 13 -7.68 -5.04 -0.07
C THR A 13 -6.30 -5.62 0.21
N LYS A 14 -6.23 -6.65 1.05
CA LYS A 14 -4.95 -7.31 1.37
C LYS A 14 -4.32 -7.97 0.16
N ASP A 15 -5.14 -8.46 -0.78
CA ASP A 15 -4.63 -9.07 -2.01
C ASP A 15 -3.98 -8.01 -2.90
N LYS A 16 -4.57 -6.82 -2.92
CA LYS A 16 -3.99 -5.68 -3.65
C LYS A 16 -2.64 -5.28 -3.06
N VAL A 17 -2.55 -5.23 -1.75
CA VAL A 17 -1.30 -4.91 -1.06
C VAL A 17 -0.25 -5.98 -1.34
N ARG A 18 -0.65 -7.24 -1.27
CA ARG A 18 0.26 -8.36 -1.52
C ARG A 18 0.83 -8.32 -2.93
N ALA A 19 -0.02 -8.08 -3.93
CA ALA A 19 0.42 -7.97 -5.31
C ALA A 19 1.41 -6.81 -5.48
N PHE A 20 1.13 -5.68 -4.83
CA PHE A 20 2.01 -4.53 -4.86
C PHE A 20 3.38 -4.86 -4.23
N VAL A 21 3.38 -5.54 -3.10
CA VAL A 21 4.61 -5.94 -2.41
C VAL A 21 5.45 -6.88 -3.26
N GLU A 22 4.80 -7.84 -3.90
CA GLU A 22 5.50 -8.78 -4.80
C GLU A 22 6.15 -8.05 -5.96
N GLU A 23 5.47 -7.07 -6.52
CA GLU A 23 5.98 -6.24 -7.60
C GLU A 23 7.17 -5.40 -7.15
N LEU A 24 7.10 -4.86 -5.93
CA LEU A 24 8.22 -4.13 -5.35
C LEU A 24 9.46 -5.01 -5.20
N LYS A 25 9.27 -6.25 -4.81
CA LYS A 25 10.38 -7.18 -4.63
C LYS A 25 11.04 -7.57 -5.96
N GLU A 26 10.30 -7.48 -7.05
CA GLU A 26 10.85 -7.70 -8.39
C GLU A 26 11.69 -6.52 -8.86
N THR A 27 11.47 -5.34 -8.29
CA THR A 27 12.19 -4.12 -8.66
C THR A 27 12.76 -3.48 -7.39
N PRO A 28 13.79 -4.10 -6.78
CA PRO A 28 14.34 -3.60 -5.52
C PRO A 28 15.02 -2.24 -5.68
N ASN A 29 15.06 -1.50 -4.58
CA ASN A 29 15.72 -0.20 -4.49
C ASN A 29 15.08 0.89 -5.34
N LYS A 30 13.80 0.73 -5.69
CA LYS A 30 13.03 1.76 -6.37
C LYS A 30 11.77 2.10 -5.59
N TRP A 31 11.52 3.38 -5.42
CA TRP A 31 10.31 3.86 -4.76
C TRP A 31 9.11 3.72 -5.69
N ALA A 32 7.99 3.35 -5.11
CA ALA A 32 6.72 3.29 -5.82
C ALA A 32 5.63 3.93 -4.98
N ILE A 33 4.62 4.46 -5.64
CA ILE A 33 3.45 5.01 -4.98
C ILE A 33 2.43 3.90 -4.84
N TYR A 34 2.06 3.57 -3.59
CA TYR A 34 1.05 2.54 -3.35
C TYR A 34 -0.35 3.11 -3.51
N SER A 35 -0.64 4.20 -2.82
CA SER A 35 -1.97 4.80 -2.87
C SER A 35 -1.93 6.25 -2.41
N ARG A 36 -3.00 6.98 -2.74
CA ARG A 36 -3.21 8.33 -2.24
C ARG A 36 -4.37 8.28 -1.28
N PRO A 37 -4.22 8.83 -0.06
CA PRO A 37 -5.29 8.78 0.92
C PRO A 37 -6.43 9.70 0.55
N ASN A 38 -7.63 9.33 0.98
CA ASN A 38 -8.80 10.19 0.88
C ASN A 38 -8.90 11.02 2.14
N GLY A 39 -9.46 12.21 2.01
CA GLY A 39 -9.65 13.08 3.16
C GLY A 39 -10.26 14.39 2.71
N LYS A 40 -10.86 15.13 3.66
CA LYS A 40 -11.48 16.41 3.39
C LYS A 40 -10.47 17.52 3.17
N ASP A 41 -9.33 17.43 3.84
CA ASP A 41 -8.27 18.42 3.75
C ASP A 41 -6.91 17.74 3.82
N ASP A 42 -5.88 18.54 3.71
CA ASP A 42 -4.50 18.07 3.70
C ASP A 42 -4.12 17.36 5.00
N ARG A 43 -4.55 17.90 6.12
CA ARG A 43 -4.26 17.34 7.44
C ARG A 43 -4.87 15.95 7.62
N GLN A 44 -6.12 15.77 7.16
CA GLN A 44 -6.77 14.48 7.24
C GLN A 44 -6.10 13.45 6.33
N LYS A 45 -5.70 13.87 5.15
CA LYS A 45 -4.98 13.01 4.21
C LYS A 45 -3.65 12.56 4.82
N MET A 46 -2.93 13.45 5.47
CA MET A 46 -1.70 13.12 6.17
C MET A 46 -1.95 12.10 7.27
N THR A 47 -2.98 12.32 8.10
CA THR A 47 -3.33 11.40 9.17
C THR A 47 -3.67 10.01 8.62
N ASN A 48 -4.42 9.95 7.52
CA ASN A 48 -4.79 8.69 6.88
C ASN A 48 -3.56 7.96 6.31
N CYS A 49 -2.57 8.70 5.79
CA CYS A 49 -1.31 8.11 5.36
C CYS A 49 -0.60 7.42 6.52
N TYR A 50 -0.45 8.11 7.64
CA TYR A 50 0.24 7.56 8.80
C TYR A 50 -0.47 6.33 9.36
N SER A 51 -1.79 6.36 9.41
CA SER A 51 -2.58 5.22 9.89
C SER A 51 -2.38 4.00 9.02
N SER A 52 -2.41 4.18 7.71
CA SER A 52 -2.19 3.09 6.75
C SER A 52 -0.78 2.52 6.85
N ILE A 53 0.20 3.40 6.95
CA ILE A 53 1.62 3.01 7.04
C ILE A 53 1.87 2.18 8.30
N THR A 54 1.29 2.57 9.43
CA THR A 54 1.44 1.82 10.67
C THR A 54 0.99 0.37 10.50
N ARG A 55 -0.16 0.16 9.83
CA ARG A 55 -0.67 -1.18 9.56
C ARG A 55 0.23 -1.98 8.63
N TYR A 56 0.71 -1.33 7.57
CA TYR A 56 1.55 -2.01 6.57
C TYR A 56 2.92 -2.36 7.13
N ARG A 57 3.49 -1.53 7.98
CA ARG A 57 4.77 -1.82 8.64
C ARG A 57 4.70 -3.09 9.48
N LEU A 58 3.58 -3.31 10.15
CA LEU A 58 3.38 -4.51 10.96
C LEU A 58 3.24 -5.77 10.09
N ARG A 59 2.61 -5.61 8.94
CA ARG A 59 2.31 -6.74 8.05
C ARG A 59 3.47 -7.10 7.14
N TYR A 60 4.17 -6.09 6.65
CA TYR A 60 5.28 -6.25 5.70
C TYR A 60 6.48 -5.48 6.20
N PRO A 61 7.14 -5.98 7.25
CA PRO A 61 8.29 -5.27 7.83
C PRO A 61 9.50 -5.18 6.90
N GLU A 62 9.55 -6.03 5.88
CA GLU A 62 10.62 -6.00 4.87
C GLU A 62 10.49 -4.85 3.89
N ILE A 63 9.31 -4.23 3.84
CA ILE A 63 9.06 -3.08 2.97
C ILE A 63 9.16 -1.81 3.80
N ARG A 64 9.84 -0.81 3.28
CA ARG A 64 9.90 0.50 3.90
C ARG A 64 8.74 1.34 3.40
N TRP A 65 7.85 1.72 4.32
CA TRP A 65 6.68 2.52 4.01
C TRP A 65 6.88 3.92 4.57
N GLU A 66 6.71 4.94 3.73
CA GLU A 66 6.89 6.33 4.15
C GLU A 66 5.76 7.21 3.60
N PRO A 67 5.33 8.22 4.38
CA PRO A 67 4.41 9.21 3.84
C PRO A 67 5.21 10.22 3.02
N ALA A 68 4.63 10.67 1.93
CA ALA A 68 5.27 11.69 1.09
C ALA A 68 4.20 12.59 0.50
N LYS A 69 4.61 13.72 -0.01
CA LYS A 69 3.72 14.71 -0.58
C LYS A 69 4.32 15.25 -1.88
N ASP A 70 3.48 15.36 -2.89
CA ASP A 70 3.86 15.97 -4.16
C ASP A 70 2.84 17.04 -4.57
N ASP A 71 2.86 17.46 -5.83
CA ASP A 71 1.94 18.48 -6.34
C ASP A 71 0.48 18.06 -6.25
N GLN A 72 0.20 16.76 -6.24
CA GLN A 72 -1.15 16.24 -6.14
C GLN A 72 -1.57 15.92 -4.71
N GLY A 73 -0.68 16.10 -3.74
CA GLY A 73 -0.98 15.90 -2.33
C GLY A 73 -0.24 14.71 -1.74
N TRP A 74 -0.75 14.22 -0.61
CA TRP A 74 -0.11 13.13 0.13
C TRP A 74 -0.26 11.80 -0.57
N TYR A 75 0.74 10.95 -0.40
CA TYR A 75 0.69 9.57 -0.89
C TYR A 75 1.51 8.65 0.01
N VAL A 76 1.21 7.35 -0.07
CA VAL A 76 1.97 6.32 0.62
C VAL A 76 3.03 5.81 -0.35
N ALA A 77 4.29 6.02 0.01
CA ALA A 77 5.41 5.55 -0.79
C ALA A 77 5.98 4.28 -0.16
N ALA A 78 6.52 3.41 -0.98
CA ALA A 78 7.10 2.16 -0.51
C ALA A 78 8.31 1.77 -1.35
N ILE A 79 9.27 1.13 -0.70
CA ILE A 79 10.46 0.64 -1.36
C ILE A 79 10.90 -0.68 -0.70
N TYR A 80 11.31 -1.61 -1.52
CA TYR A 80 11.97 -2.82 -1.04
C TYR A 80 13.48 -2.60 -1.13
N GLU A 81 14.10 -2.36 0.02
CA GLU A 81 15.52 -2.13 0.07
C GLU A 81 16.25 -3.48 0.14
N HIS A 82 16.95 -3.80 -0.91
CA HIS A 82 17.75 -5.01 -0.97
C HIS A 82 19.22 -4.64 -0.85
N VAL A 83 19.82 -5.08 0.24
CA VAL A 83 21.24 -4.87 0.44
C VAL A 83 21.96 -6.08 -0.14
N ALA A 84 22.69 -5.86 -1.22
CA ALA A 84 23.52 -6.91 -1.80
C ALA A 84 24.65 -7.23 -0.83
N SER A 85 24.61 -8.43 -0.33
CA SER A 85 25.67 -8.90 0.57
C SER A 85 26.88 -9.38 -0.21
#